data_1e4cecf20f60d29063864086a0f92780
#
_entry.id   1e4cecf20f60d29063864086a0f92780
#
_cell.length_a   1.000
_cell.length_b   1.000
_cell.length_c   1.000
_cell.angle_alpha   90.00
_cell.angle_beta   90.00
_cell.angle_gamma   90.00
#
_symmetry.space_group_name_H-M   'P 1'
#
loop_
_entity.id
_entity.type
_entity.pdbx_description
1 polymer ?
#
loop_
_entity_poly.entity_id
_entity_poly.type
_entity_poly.pdbx_seq_one_letter_code
_entity_poly.pdbx_strand_id
1 'polypeptide(L)'
;MREFMLLIRNEGDAKKSLIAEEHLAFIKKCEVYIGILKNQNKLIAAQPLVREGCIISKTIDGWTENAIAPDKEVQVGYYHIVASDINEAIAIAKDNPEFEYVPSASIEVRPIKTKEIETAFVYPKNG
;
A
#
# COMPACT_ATOMS: atom_id res chain seq x y z
N MET A 1 -4.74 8.48 -18.56
CA MET A 1 -4.68 7.99 -17.17
C MET A 1 -3.34 7.33 -16.91
N ARG A 2 -2.80 7.57 -15.74
CA ARG A 2 -1.53 6.97 -15.32
C ARG A 2 -1.79 6.02 -14.16
N GLU A 3 -0.88 5.06 -13.98
CA GLU A 3 -0.96 4.11 -12.86
C GLU A 3 -0.05 4.55 -11.73
N PHE A 4 -0.54 4.36 -10.51
CA PHE A 4 0.19 4.73 -9.29
C PHE A 4 0.09 3.60 -8.27
N MET A 5 1.15 3.44 -7.49
CA MET A 5 1.15 2.56 -6.34
C MET A 5 1.08 3.41 -5.07
N LEU A 6 0.14 3.07 -4.21
CA LEU A 6 0.03 3.66 -2.87
C LEU A 6 0.54 2.60 -1.89
N LEU A 7 1.68 2.86 -1.28
CA LEU A 7 2.30 1.94 -0.31
C LEU A 7 1.99 2.44 1.08
N ILE A 8 1.24 1.65 1.84
CA ILE A 8 0.80 2.03 3.19
C ILE A 8 1.81 1.53 4.20
N ARG A 9 2.23 2.41 5.11
CA ARG A 9 3.27 2.15 6.10
C ARG A 9 2.80 2.57 7.48
N ASN A 10 3.09 1.74 8.47
CA ASN A 10 2.80 2.00 9.88
C ASN A 10 4.06 1.74 10.70
N GLU A 11 4.15 2.34 11.89
CA GLU A 11 5.17 1.97 12.85
C GLU A 11 4.66 0.84 13.74
N GLY A 12 5.45 -0.21 13.86
CA GLY A 12 5.13 -1.34 14.70
C GLY A 12 3.85 -2.05 14.29
N ASP A 13 3.18 -2.66 15.25
CA ASP A 13 1.86 -3.26 15.08
C ASP A 13 0.80 -2.31 15.63
N ALA A 14 0.64 -1.20 14.95
CA ALA A 14 -0.17 -0.07 15.42
C ALA A 14 -1.65 -0.45 15.63
N LYS A 15 -2.15 -1.46 14.92
CA LYS A 15 -3.56 -1.86 15.01
C LYS A 15 -3.84 -2.75 16.22
N LYS A 16 -2.80 -3.24 16.91
CA LYS A 16 -3.01 -4.01 18.16
C LYS A 16 -3.67 -3.19 19.25
N SER A 17 -3.49 -1.87 19.23
CA SER A 17 -4.09 -1.00 20.25
C SER A 17 -5.56 -0.72 20.01
N LEU A 18 -6.10 -1.10 18.83
CA LEU A 18 -7.52 -0.90 18.54
C LEU A 18 -8.36 -1.94 19.27
N ILE A 19 -9.43 -1.50 19.91
CA ILE A 19 -10.43 -2.43 20.46
C ILE A 19 -11.18 -3.10 19.29
N ALA A 20 -11.84 -4.23 19.56
CA ALA A 20 -12.51 -5.01 18.52
C ALA A 20 -13.53 -4.19 17.72
N GLU A 21 -14.27 -3.30 18.39
CA GLU A 21 -15.24 -2.43 17.74
C GLU A 21 -14.59 -1.43 16.79
N GLU A 22 -13.47 -0.83 17.20
CA GLU A 22 -12.71 0.10 16.37
C GLU A 22 -12.10 -0.61 15.16
N HIS A 23 -11.58 -1.81 15.37
CA HIS A 23 -11.00 -2.61 14.31
C HIS A 23 -12.05 -2.97 13.25
N LEU A 24 -13.23 -3.37 13.68
CA LEU A 24 -14.34 -3.68 12.76
C LEU A 24 -14.79 -2.44 12.00
N ALA A 25 -14.88 -1.28 12.67
CA ALA A 25 -15.24 -0.03 12.02
C ALA A 25 -14.20 0.36 10.96
N PHE A 26 -12.91 0.16 11.26
CA PHE A 26 -11.83 0.41 10.31
C PHE A 26 -11.99 -0.47 9.06
N ILE A 27 -12.22 -1.78 9.25
CA ILE A 27 -12.39 -2.71 8.13
C ILE A 27 -13.56 -2.28 7.25
N LYS A 28 -14.69 -1.91 7.85
CA LYS A 28 -15.87 -1.47 7.10
C LYS A 28 -15.60 -0.19 6.30
N LYS A 29 -14.86 0.75 6.86
CA LYS A 29 -14.47 1.97 6.15
C LYS A 29 -13.54 1.68 4.99
N CYS A 30 -12.63 0.72 5.14
CA CYS A 30 -11.77 0.28 4.04
C CYS A 30 -12.59 -0.34 2.91
N GLU A 31 -13.59 -1.15 3.24
CA GLU A 31 -14.47 -1.74 2.23
C GLU A 31 -15.22 -0.67 1.45
N VAL A 32 -15.71 0.38 2.13
CA VAL A 32 -16.39 1.51 1.47
C VAL A 32 -15.43 2.27 0.57
N TYR A 33 -14.23 2.57 1.06
CA TYR A 33 -13.21 3.28 0.32
C TYR A 33 -12.82 2.52 -0.96
N ILE A 34 -12.60 1.22 -0.85
CA ILE A 34 -12.32 0.35 -2.00
C ILE A 34 -13.50 0.35 -2.97
N GLY A 35 -14.72 0.25 -2.46
CA GLY A 35 -15.93 0.26 -3.29
C GLY A 35 -16.09 1.53 -4.11
N ILE A 36 -15.80 2.67 -3.51
CA ILE A 36 -15.84 3.96 -4.21
C ILE A 36 -14.84 3.99 -5.37
N LEU A 37 -13.60 3.56 -5.11
CA LEU A 37 -12.55 3.52 -6.13
C LEU A 37 -12.90 2.56 -7.26
N LYS A 38 -13.48 1.40 -6.93
CA LYS A 38 -13.95 0.43 -7.93
C LYS A 38 -15.04 1.03 -8.81
N ASN A 39 -16.03 1.68 -8.20
CA ASN A 39 -17.14 2.29 -8.93
C ASN A 39 -16.70 3.41 -9.86
N GLN A 40 -15.60 4.07 -9.53
CA GLN A 40 -15.01 5.13 -10.34
C GLN A 40 -14.03 4.59 -11.40
N ASN A 41 -13.86 3.28 -11.48
CA ASN A 41 -12.89 2.62 -12.37
C ASN A 41 -11.45 3.08 -12.13
N LYS A 42 -11.13 3.38 -10.87
CA LYS A 42 -9.80 3.86 -10.49
C LYS A 42 -8.96 2.81 -9.76
N LEU A 43 -9.54 1.66 -9.43
CA LEU A 43 -8.84 0.62 -8.67
C LEU A 43 -8.47 -0.56 -9.58
N ILE A 44 -7.18 -0.90 -9.61
CA ILE A 44 -6.69 -2.11 -10.26
C ILE A 44 -6.57 -3.24 -9.25
N ALA A 45 -5.97 -2.97 -8.08
CA ALA A 45 -5.81 -3.95 -7.02
C ALA A 45 -5.62 -3.26 -5.67
N ALA A 46 -5.99 -3.94 -4.61
CA ALA A 46 -5.74 -3.49 -3.24
C ALA A 46 -5.59 -4.72 -2.35
N GLN A 47 -4.50 -4.79 -1.57
CA GLN A 47 -4.26 -5.91 -0.68
C GLN A 47 -3.61 -5.44 0.62
N PRO A 48 -4.12 -5.85 1.77
CA PRO A 48 -3.36 -5.76 3.01
C PRO A 48 -2.26 -6.82 3.01
N LEU A 49 -1.20 -6.59 3.78
CA LEU A 49 -0.12 -7.55 3.94
C LEU A 49 -0.13 -8.09 5.37
N VAL A 50 -0.04 -9.41 5.50
CA VAL A 50 0.15 -10.01 6.83
C VAL A 50 1.58 -9.77 7.29
N ARG A 51 1.81 -9.85 8.61
CA ARG A 51 3.12 -9.50 9.17
C ARG A 51 4.17 -10.61 9.05
N GLU A 52 3.79 -11.79 8.60
CA GLU A 52 4.75 -12.85 8.33
C GLU A 52 5.63 -12.47 7.15
N GLY A 53 6.91 -12.78 7.28
CA GLY A 53 7.83 -12.51 6.19
C GLY A 53 9.21 -12.15 6.69
N CYS A 54 10.10 -11.87 5.75
CA CYS A 54 11.47 -11.49 6.07
C CYS A 54 12.01 -10.52 5.04
N ILE A 55 13.07 -9.84 5.42
CA ILE A 55 13.82 -8.96 4.52
C ILE A 55 15.12 -9.69 4.19
N ILE A 56 15.34 -9.97 2.90
CA ILE A 56 16.58 -10.60 2.44
C ILE A 56 17.47 -9.54 1.82
N SER A 57 18.78 -9.65 2.13
CA SER A 57 19.78 -8.83 1.48
C SER A 57 21.03 -9.65 1.24
N LYS A 58 21.86 -9.19 0.33
CA LYS A 58 23.11 -9.86 -0.03
C LYS A 58 24.27 -8.91 0.19
N THR A 59 25.26 -9.38 0.96
CA THR A 59 26.51 -8.66 1.18
C THR A 59 27.66 -9.43 0.56
N ILE A 60 28.87 -8.92 0.66
CA ILE A 60 30.07 -9.62 0.20
C ILE A 60 30.24 -10.95 0.95
N ASP A 61 29.74 -11.05 2.18
CA ASP A 61 29.86 -12.25 3.01
C ASP A 61 28.71 -13.25 2.79
N GLY A 62 27.76 -12.95 1.90
CA GLY A 62 26.66 -13.83 1.58
C GLY A 62 25.29 -13.22 1.85
N TRP A 63 24.30 -14.07 2.03
CA TRP A 63 22.92 -13.67 2.23
C TRP A 63 22.60 -13.40 3.69
N THR A 64 21.74 -12.41 3.94
CA THR A 64 21.16 -12.19 5.25
C THR A 64 19.64 -12.26 5.14
N GLU A 65 19.00 -12.79 6.18
CA GLU A 65 17.55 -12.87 6.28
C GLU A 65 17.15 -12.34 7.65
N ASN A 66 16.35 -11.28 7.67
CA ASN A 66 15.91 -10.64 8.91
C ASN A 66 14.39 -10.62 8.96
N ALA A 67 13.84 -10.97 10.12
CA ALA A 67 12.41 -10.83 10.34
C ALA A 67 11.99 -9.37 10.22
N ILE A 68 10.75 -9.14 9.85
CA ILE A 68 10.19 -7.79 9.80
C ILE A 68 10.10 -7.28 11.24
N ALA A 69 10.84 -6.21 11.55
CA ALA A 69 10.94 -5.70 12.91
C ALA A 69 9.62 -5.03 13.33
N PRO A 70 8.99 -5.46 14.44
CA PRO A 70 7.69 -4.94 14.84
C PRO A 70 7.74 -3.50 15.38
N ASP A 71 8.92 -3.00 15.75
CA ASP A 71 9.12 -1.66 16.31
C ASP A 71 9.55 -0.63 15.27
N LYS A 72 9.67 -1.04 14.00
CA LYS A 72 10.07 -0.15 12.92
C LYS A 72 8.91 0.08 11.95
N GLU A 73 9.12 1.03 11.03
CA GLU A 73 8.16 1.28 9.98
C GLU A 73 8.07 0.07 9.05
N VAL A 74 6.86 -0.42 8.84
CA VAL A 74 6.62 -1.58 7.99
C VAL A 74 5.52 -1.27 6.98
N GLN A 75 5.61 -1.92 5.84
CA GLN A 75 4.56 -1.85 4.83
C GLN A 75 3.42 -2.79 5.25
N VAL A 76 2.20 -2.27 5.28
CA VAL A 76 1.04 -3.03 5.75
C VAL A 76 0.00 -3.26 4.66
N GLY A 77 0.21 -2.71 3.47
CA GLY A 77 -0.69 -2.92 2.36
C GLY A 77 -0.35 -2.04 1.17
N TYR A 78 -1.07 -2.25 0.09
CA TYR A 78 -0.91 -1.42 -1.09
C TYR A 78 -2.23 -1.26 -1.84
N TYR A 79 -2.30 -0.17 -2.60
CA TYR A 79 -3.37 0.08 -3.58
C TYR A 79 -2.71 0.38 -4.92
N HIS A 80 -3.12 -0.34 -5.95
CA HIS A 80 -2.71 -0.07 -7.32
C HIS A 80 -3.89 0.64 -8.00
N ILE A 81 -3.70 1.91 -8.32
CA ILE A 81 -4.78 2.77 -8.83
C ILE A 81 -4.42 3.39 -10.18
N VAL A 82 -5.44 3.91 -10.85
CA VAL A 82 -5.25 4.81 -11.98
C VAL A 82 -5.78 6.19 -11.60
N ALA A 83 -5.10 7.22 -12.07
CA ALA A 83 -5.48 8.60 -11.81
C ALA A 83 -5.00 9.47 -12.99
N SER A 84 -5.57 10.66 -13.12
CA SER A 84 -5.20 11.57 -14.21
C SER A 84 -3.77 12.09 -14.04
N ASP A 85 -3.37 12.35 -12.79
CA ASP A 85 -2.04 12.85 -12.45
C ASP A 85 -1.71 12.51 -11.00
N ILE A 86 -0.50 12.88 -10.57
CA ILE A 86 -0.06 12.61 -9.20
C ILE A 86 -0.90 13.36 -8.15
N ASN A 87 -1.42 14.53 -8.49
CA ASN A 87 -2.24 15.31 -7.54
C ASN A 87 -3.55 14.58 -7.24
N GLU A 88 -4.17 13.96 -8.24
CA GLU A 88 -5.35 13.14 -8.01
C GLU A 88 -4.99 11.89 -7.18
N ALA A 89 -3.86 11.25 -7.48
CA ALA A 89 -3.41 10.08 -6.71
C ALA A 89 -3.18 10.45 -5.23
N ILE A 90 -2.60 11.61 -4.96
CA ILE A 90 -2.39 12.12 -3.61
C ILE A 90 -3.73 12.36 -2.91
N ALA A 91 -4.70 12.97 -3.61
CA ALA A 91 -6.04 13.20 -3.06
C ALA A 91 -6.72 11.88 -2.68
N ILE A 92 -6.60 10.87 -3.54
CA ILE A 92 -7.12 9.52 -3.25
C ILE A 92 -6.44 8.95 -2.00
N ALA A 93 -5.12 9.07 -1.88
CA ALA A 93 -4.37 8.57 -0.73
C ALA A 93 -4.82 9.24 0.57
N LYS A 94 -5.08 10.54 0.56
CA LYS A 94 -5.49 11.28 1.75
C LYS A 94 -6.83 10.82 2.33
N ASP A 95 -7.67 10.22 1.52
CA ASP A 95 -8.98 9.71 1.96
C ASP A 95 -8.91 8.29 2.54
N ASN A 96 -7.72 7.70 2.61
CA ASN A 96 -7.56 6.35 3.11
C ASN A 96 -7.89 6.30 4.62
N PRO A 97 -8.76 5.36 5.04
CA PRO A 97 -9.14 5.22 6.45
C PRO A 97 -7.98 4.93 7.41
N GLU A 98 -6.85 4.47 6.90
CA GLU A 98 -5.66 4.23 7.72
C GLU A 98 -5.28 5.45 8.54
N PHE A 99 -5.37 6.65 7.95
CA PHE A 99 -5.03 7.90 8.63
C PHE A 99 -5.95 8.23 9.80
N GLU A 100 -7.16 7.73 9.78
CA GLU A 100 -8.13 7.98 10.85
C GLU A 100 -7.83 7.13 12.09
N TYR A 101 -7.30 5.93 11.89
CA TYR A 101 -7.13 4.96 12.97
C TYR A 101 -5.68 4.78 13.44
N VAL A 102 -4.71 5.14 12.62
CA VAL A 102 -3.30 4.88 12.90
C VAL A 102 -2.51 6.19 12.82
N PRO A 103 -2.13 6.78 13.97
CA PRO A 103 -1.40 8.06 13.97
C PRO A 103 -0.05 8.01 13.26
N SER A 104 0.61 6.85 13.25
CA SER A 104 1.92 6.68 12.59
C SER A 104 1.81 6.39 11.09
N ALA A 105 0.60 6.30 10.55
CA ALA A 105 0.41 5.91 9.15
C ALA A 105 0.99 6.93 8.18
N SER A 106 1.63 6.43 7.15
CA SER A 106 2.04 7.21 5.99
C SER A 106 1.73 6.42 4.72
N ILE A 107 1.58 7.13 3.62
CA ILE A 107 1.35 6.49 2.31
C ILE A 107 2.35 7.08 1.33
N GLU A 108 3.14 6.20 0.74
CA GLU A 108 4.07 6.58 -0.32
C GLU A 108 3.30 6.49 -1.65
N VAL A 109 3.23 7.59 -2.38
CA VAL A 109 2.51 7.67 -3.66
C VAL A 109 3.53 7.71 -4.78
N ARG A 110 3.55 6.68 -5.63
CA ARG A 110 4.56 6.59 -6.69
C ARG A 110 3.94 6.25 -8.04
N PRO A 111 4.32 6.96 -9.10
CA PRO A 111 3.97 6.54 -10.45
C PRO A 111 4.59 5.18 -10.76
N ILE A 112 3.84 4.32 -11.44
CA ILE A 112 4.32 3.01 -11.84
C ILE A 112 4.93 3.12 -13.24
N LYS A 113 6.09 2.53 -13.42
CA LYS A 113 6.71 2.38 -14.73
C LYS A 113 6.08 1.17 -15.40
N THR A 114 5.29 1.40 -16.44
CA THR A 114 4.51 0.32 -17.08
C THR A 114 5.26 -0.36 -18.23
N LYS A 115 6.28 0.30 -18.77
CA LYS A 115 7.07 -0.27 -19.87
C LYS A 115 8.48 0.27 -19.86
N GLU A 116 9.38 -0.45 -20.55
CA GLU A 116 10.74 0.01 -20.80
C GLU A 116 10.79 0.73 -22.14
N ILE A 117 11.37 1.93 -22.14
CA ILE A 117 11.51 2.72 -23.38
C ILE A 117 12.53 2.07 -24.30
N GLU A 118 13.63 1.55 -23.74
CA GLU A 118 14.76 1.02 -24.48
C GLU A 118 14.42 -0.23 -25.29
N THR A 119 13.54 -1.08 -24.76
CA THR A 119 13.21 -2.37 -25.38
C THR A 119 11.75 -2.51 -25.78
N ALA A 120 10.93 -1.52 -25.43
CA ALA A 120 9.47 -1.56 -25.59
C ALA A 120 8.81 -2.70 -24.82
N PHE A 121 9.50 -3.31 -23.85
CA PHE A 121 8.92 -4.34 -23.00
C PHE A 121 7.81 -3.76 -22.14
N VAL A 122 6.67 -4.40 -22.12
CA VAL A 122 5.52 -4.00 -21.30
C VAL A 122 5.47 -4.90 -20.07
N TYR A 123 5.53 -4.27 -18.88
CA TYR A 123 5.47 -5.03 -17.64
C TYR A 123 4.08 -5.63 -17.45
N PRO A 124 4.01 -6.91 -17.02
CA PRO A 124 2.73 -7.57 -16.83
C PRO A 124 1.95 -6.97 -15.65
N LYS A 125 0.64 -6.97 -15.76
CA LYS A 125 -0.25 -6.59 -14.68
C LYS A 125 -1.49 -7.48 -14.69
N ASN A 126 -2.09 -7.64 -13.54
CA ASN A 126 -3.36 -8.34 -13.42
C ASN A 126 -4.44 -7.47 -14.05
N GLY A 127 -5.04 -7.98 -15.08
CA GLY A 127 -6.03 -7.20 -15.83
C GLY A 127 -7.36 -7.83 -15.82
#